data_c48b224b222e93c6be40cb703241aa01
#
_entry.id   c48b224b222e93c6be40cb703241aa01
#
_cell.length_a   1.000
_cell.length_b   1.000
_cell.length_c   1.000
_cell.angle_alpha   90.00
_cell.angle_beta   90.00
_cell.angle_gamma   90.00
#
_symmetry.space_group_name_H-M   'P 1'
#
loop_
_entity.id
_entity.type
_entity.pdbx_description
1 polymer ?
#
loop_
_entity_poly.entity_id
_entity_poly.type
_entity_poly.pdbx_seq_one_letter_code
_entity_poly.pdbx_strand_id
1 'polypeptide(L)'
;MSPSEDTETKQACANCDAKSSWHQLLIIGNGFDLECGLNSTFGDFFSTAREALTPTKFLHEGACYETWKNSVSNPNLTIWDLILKGQRKGGWCDIEAAILKQISDIDSMFSNLTSIRDLISEEIANNGDYDHGEFQRFQISHDIYEYLSLHDNMTAISSKKNLSLFLLYELHRLESAFAEFLRKQAWGETLDECANAEKRVETSYETTAKTKLHILLSFALQSDDRRSDTCSILSFNYTGPFDISSNKIGQRVAYTNIHGICSEGEEIIFGIDGKETLVDEITRPFTKTYRLLSLGGPKARDVVRSDTQCIKFYGHSLSGADYSYFQAVFDAVHLYSSDVSLVFFYRCFDERDPLIHRSEMMDKVINLLTAYGTTLENKDHGKNLIHKLILEGRLTVQEINFPTQSDIVD
;
A
#
# COMPACT_ATOMS: atom_id res chain seq x y z
N MET A 1 44.93 41.90 61.20
CA MET A 1 45.60 40.58 61.22
C MET A 1 44.60 39.52 60.72
N SER A 2 45.04 38.79 59.81
CA SER A 2 44.44 37.63 59.14
C SER A 2 43.79 37.94 57.80
N PRO A 3 44.25 37.34 56.72
CA PRO A 3 43.73 37.50 55.37
C PRO A 3 42.64 36.49 55.07
N SER A 4 41.67 36.97 54.34
CA SER A 4 40.58 36.19 53.71
C SER A 4 41.11 35.41 52.50
N GLU A 5 40.99 34.10 52.52
CA GLU A 5 41.22 33.27 51.35
C GLU A 5 39.97 33.25 50.46
N ASP A 6 40.15 33.77 49.25
CA ASP A 6 39.21 33.67 48.14
C ASP A 6 39.23 32.25 47.60
N THR A 7 38.10 31.53 47.75
CA THR A 7 37.85 30.26 47.08
C THR A 7 37.04 30.55 45.82
N GLU A 8 37.70 30.80 44.71
CA GLU A 8 37.08 30.72 43.38
C GLU A 8 36.68 29.30 43.05
N THR A 9 35.41 29.05 43.15
CA THR A 9 34.79 27.82 42.66
C THR A 9 34.78 27.88 41.14
N LYS A 10 35.69 27.19 40.49
CA LYS A 10 35.64 26.91 39.05
C LYS A 10 34.42 26.07 38.76
N GLN A 11 33.36 26.70 38.33
CA GLN A 11 32.24 26.07 37.65
C GLN A 11 32.73 25.56 36.29
N ALA A 12 33.10 24.28 36.23
CA ALA A 12 33.37 23.58 34.99
C ALA A 12 32.08 23.57 34.18
N CYS A 13 32.05 24.33 33.11
CA CYS A 13 31.08 24.21 32.04
C CYS A 13 31.17 22.79 31.47
N ALA A 14 30.34 21.91 31.93
CA ALA A 14 30.06 20.67 31.26
C ALA A 14 29.13 20.97 30.05
N ASN A 15 29.71 21.54 29.00
CA ASN A 15 29.17 21.40 27.67
C ASN A 15 29.42 19.93 27.28
N CYS A 16 28.58 19.07 27.77
CA CYS A 16 28.33 17.79 27.08
C CYS A 16 27.76 18.16 25.71
N ASP A 17 28.59 18.04 24.68
CA ASP A 17 28.12 17.87 23.33
C ASP A 17 27.13 16.69 23.33
N ALA A 18 25.86 17.00 23.53
CA ALA A 18 24.81 16.09 23.21
C ALA A 18 24.94 15.90 21.70
N LYS A 19 25.61 14.82 21.27
CA LYS A 19 25.56 14.35 19.89
C LYS A 19 24.08 14.30 19.54
N SER A 20 23.60 15.26 18.77
CA SER A 20 22.23 15.23 18.27
C SER A 20 22.10 13.93 17.48
N SER A 21 21.34 12.99 18.01
CA SER A 21 21.11 11.73 17.31
C SER A 21 20.44 12.05 15.99
N TRP A 22 21.05 11.62 14.89
CA TRP A 22 20.55 11.88 13.56
C TRP A 22 19.57 10.77 13.18
N HIS A 23 18.32 11.14 12.89
CA HIS A 23 17.28 10.18 12.49
C HIS A 23 16.93 10.30 11.02
N GLN A 24 16.74 9.17 10.35
CA GLN A 24 16.23 9.12 8.97
C GLN A 24 14.98 8.26 8.87
N LEU A 25 14.06 8.66 7.98
CA LEU A 25 12.87 7.92 7.61
C LEU A 25 13.02 7.44 6.17
N LEU A 26 12.90 6.13 5.95
CA LEU A 26 12.80 5.54 4.62
C LEU A 26 11.36 5.14 4.35
N ILE A 27 10.79 5.62 3.24
CA ILE A 27 9.47 5.29 2.75
C ILE A 27 9.61 4.38 1.53
N ILE A 28 9.01 3.19 1.58
CA ILE A 28 9.07 2.22 0.49
C ILE A 28 7.67 1.81 0.02
N GLY A 29 7.55 1.50 -1.27
CA GLY A 29 6.34 0.98 -1.89
C GLY A 29 6.65 -0.23 -2.77
N ASN A 30 5.66 -0.73 -3.51
CA ASN A 30 5.71 -2.01 -4.23
C ASN A 30 6.90 -2.16 -5.22
N GLY A 31 7.41 -1.05 -5.75
CA GLY A 31 8.62 -1.08 -6.56
C GLY A 31 9.84 -1.63 -5.81
N PHE A 32 9.87 -1.58 -4.47
CA PHE A 32 10.90 -2.21 -3.67
C PHE A 32 10.77 -3.73 -3.68
N ASP A 33 9.55 -4.26 -3.56
CA ASP A 33 9.30 -5.71 -3.62
C ASP A 33 9.62 -6.29 -5.00
N LEU A 34 9.21 -5.59 -6.06
CA LEU A 34 9.56 -5.94 -7.44
C LEU A 34 11.08 -5.97 -7.64
N GLU A 35 11.79 -4.99 -7.08
CA GLU A 35 13.24 -4.94 -7.09
C GLU A 35 13.88 -6.09 -6.31
N CYS A 36 13.21 -6.61 -5.29
CA CYS A 36 13.63 -7.81 -4.54
C CYS A 36 13.25 -9.12 -5.23
N GLY A 37 12.65 -9.06 -6.43
CA GLY A 37 12.29 -10.22 -7.24
C GLY A 37 10.95 -10.85 -6.90
N LEU A 38 10.08 -10.16 -6.13
CA LEU A 38 8.71 -10.65 -5.90
C LEU A 38 7.80 -10.27 -7.07
N ASN A 39 6.95 -11.20 -7.48
CA ASN A 39 5.81 -10.93 -8.35
C ASN A 39 4.65 -10.41 -7.50
N SER A 40 4.76 -9.17 -7.03
CA SER A 40 3.90 -8.59 -6.00
C SER A 40 2.83 -7.63 -6.53
N THR A 41 2.62 -7.59 -7.85
CA THR A 41 1.56 -6.77 -8.44
C THR A 41 0.21 -7.48 -8.38
N PHE A 42 -0.87 -6.70 -8.38
CA PHE A 42 -2.22 -7.26 -8.56
C PHE A 42 -2.37 -7.97 -9.90
N GLY A 43 -1.67 -7.50 -10.95
CA GLY A 43 -1.61 -8.18 -12.24
C GLY A 43 -1.05 -9.60 -12.14
N ASP A 44 0.05 -9.77 -11.40
CA ASP A 44 0.66 -11.09 -11.14
C ASP A 44 -0.31 -11.99 -10.38
N PHE A 45 -0.93 -11.49 -9.32
CA PHE A 45 -1.91 -12.24 -8.53
C PHE A 45 -3.08 -12.74 -9.38
N PHE A 46 -3.69 -11.84 -10.15
CA PHE A 46 -4.83 -12.21 -10.96
C PHE A 46 -4.46 -13.18 -12.09
N SER A 47 -3.32 -13.01 -12.74
CA SER A 47 -2.90 -13.87 -13.86
C SER A 47 -2.46 -15.26 -13.41
N THR A 48 -1.90 -15.39 -12.22
CA THR A 48 -1.36 -16.66 -11.73
C THR A 48 -2.30 -17.39 -10.77
N ALA A 49 -2.88 -16.68 -9.79
CA ALA A 49 -3.67 -17.30 -8.74
C ALA A 49 -5.18 -17.25 -8.97
N ARG A 50 -5.69 -16.33 -9.80
CA ARG A 50 -7.13 -16.07 -9.95
C ARG A 50 -7.68 -16.35 -11.35
N GLU A 51 -6.82 -16.46 -12.38
CA GLU A 51 -7.30 -16.68 -13.75
C GLU A 51 -8.07 -18.00 -13.89
N ALA A 52 -7.56 -19.06 -13.28
CA ALA A 52 -8.23 -20.38 -13.31
C ALA A 52 -9.57 -20.42 -12.55
N LEU A 53 -9.78 -19.51 -11.59
CA LEU A 53 -11.01 -19.42 -10.80
C LEU A 53 -12.08 -18.60 -11.52
N THR A 54 -11.67 -17.62 -12.32
CA THR A 54 -12.62 -16.72 -12.98
C THR A 54 -13.21 -17.34 -14.24
N PRO A 55 -14.54 -17.31 -14.43
CA PRO A 55 -15.17 -17.82 -15.63
C PRO A 55 -14.53 -17.20 -16.88
N THR A 56 -14.20 -18.00 -17.88
CA THR A 56 -13.60 -17.53 -19.14
C THR A 56 -14.49 -16.54 -19.90
N LYS A 57 -15.81 -16.69 -19.72
CA LYS A 57 -16.82 -15.79 -20.28
C LYS A 57 -17.86 -15.44 -19.23
N PHE A 58 -18.35 -14.22 -19.26
CA PHE A 58 -19.56 -13.84 -18.53
C PHE A 58 -20.77 -14.52 -19.15
N LEU A 59 -21.82 -14.72 -18.35
CA LEU A 59 -23.05 -15.38 -18.79
C LEU A 59 -23.63 -14.76 -20.08
N HIS A 60 -23.62 -13.45 -20.17
CA HIS A 60 -24.12 -12.68 -21.33
C HIS A 60 -23.23 -12.73 -22.59
N GLU A 61 -22.01 -13.27 -22.51
CA GLU A 61 -21.10 -13.44 -23.66
C GLU A 61 -21.28 -14.79 -24.39
N GLY A 62 -22.43 -15.47 -24.18
CA GLY A 62 -22.75 -16.77 -24.78
C GLY A 62 -22.07 -17.95 -24.10
N ALA A 63 -21.71 -17.81 -22.83
CA ALA A 63 -21.30 -18.95 -21.99
C ALA A 63 -22.52 -19.85 -21.76
N CYS A 64 -22.28 -21.16 -21.72
CA CYS A 64 -23.32 -22.11 -21.25
C CYS A 64 -23.53 -21.84 -19.75
N TYR A 65 -24.78 -21.67 -19.35
CA TYR A 65 -25.14 -21.37 -17.96
C TYR A 65 -24.57 -22.42 -16.98
N GLU A 66 -24.67 -23.70 -17.30
CA GLU A 66 -24.11 -24.74 -16.43
C GLU A 66 -22.58 -24.63 -16.28
N THR A 67 -21.88 -24.30 -17.33
CA THR A 67 -20.42 -24.08 -17.27
C THR A 67 -20.09 -22.86 -16.43
N TRP A 68 -20.82 -21.77 -16.60
CA TRP A 68 -20.67 -20.56 -15.81
C TRP A 68 -20.98 -20.80 -14.33
N LYS A 69 -22.13 -21.45 -14.06
CA LYS A 69 -22.57 -21.84 -12.72
C LYS A 69 -21.54 -22.68 -11.98
N ASN A 70 -20.98 -23.69 -12.64
CA ASN A 70 -19.91 -24.50 -12.06
C ASN A 70 -18.67 -23.69 -11.71
N SER A 71 -18.30 -22.70 -12.52
CA SER A 71 -17.15 -21.83 -12.25
C SER A 71 -17.40 -20.90 -11.07
N VAL A 72 -18.60 -20.28 -10.97
CA VAL A 72 -18.91 -19.35 -9.86
C VAL A 72 -19.27 -20.05 -8.57
N SER A 73 -19.54 -21.37 -8.59
CA SER A 73 -19.74 -22.18 -7.39
C SER A 73 -18.42 -22.47 -6.64
N ASN A 74 -17.29 -22.08 -7.18
CA ASN A 74 -16.00 -22.25 -6.51
C ASN A 74 -15.95 -21.41 -5.21
N PRO A 75 -15.76 -22.02 -4.03
CA PRO A 75 -15.78 -21.31 -2.75
C PRO A 75 -14.64 -20.29 -2.62
N ASN A 76 -13.59 -20.41 -3.42
CA ASN A 76 -12.45 -19.48 -3.42
C ASN A 76 -12.70 -18.25 -4.31
N LEU A 77 -13.69 -18.28 -5.19
CA LEU A 77 -14.07 -17.11 -5.99
C LEU A 77 -14.71 -16.05 -5.10
N THR A 78 -14.44 -14.78 -5.38
CA THR A 78 -15.08 -13.65 -4.72
C THR A 78 -15.85 -12.81 -5.74
N ILE A 79 -16.81 -12.04 -5.27
CA ILE A 79 -17.52 -11.11 -6.15
C ILE A 79 -16.58 -10.07 -6.80
N TRP A 80 -15.49 -9.75 -6.14
CA TRP A 80 -14.48 -8.83 -6.67
C TRP A 80 -13.71 -9.41 -7.86
N ASP A 81 -13.59 -10.73 -7.96
CA ASP A 81 -13.04 -11.36 -9.16
C ASP A 81 -13.88 -11.09 -10.39
N LEU A 82 -15.21 -11.07 -10.23
CA LEU A 82 -16.15 -10.74 -11.31
C LEU A 82 -16.10 -9.26 -11.66
N ILE A 83 -16.12 -8.39 -10.65
CA ILE A 83 -16.07 -6.93 -10.81
C ILE A 83 -14.76 -6.49 -11.49
N LEU A 84 -13.62 -7.01 -11.03
CA LEU A 84 -12.30 -6.60 -11.50
C LEU A 84 -11.92 -7.20 -12.85
N LYS A 85 -12.52 -8.32 -13.25
CA LYS A 85 -12.23 -8.98 -14.53
C LYS A 85 -12.38 -8.03 -15.73
N GLY A 86 -13.45 -7.24 -15.75
CA GLY A 86 -13.71 -6.28 -16.83
C GLY A 86 -12.79 -5.06 -16.84
N GLN A 87 -12.01 -4.84 -15.80
CA GLN A 87 -11.14 -3.66 -15.62
C GLN A 87 -9.65 -3.96 -15.87
N ARG A 88 -9.29 -5.23 -16.10
CA ARG A 88 -7.91 -5.67 -16.32
C ARG A 88 -7.47 -5.35 -17.75
N LYS A 89 -6.86 -4.19 -17.96
CA LYS A 89 -6.21 -3.83 -19.22
C LYS A 89 -4.70 -3.96 -19.07
N GLY A 90 -4.08 -4.84 -19.86
CA GLY A 90 -2.62 -4.94 -19.96
C GLY A 90 -1.90 -5.45 -18.69
N GLY A 91 -2.55 -6.31 -17.90
CA GLY A 91 -1.93 -6.88 -16.67
C GLY A 91 -1.90 -5.94 -15.47
N TRP A 92 -2.28 -4.66 -15.62
CA TRP A 92 -2.37 -3.69 -14.53
C TRP A 92 -3.80 -3.60 -14.01
N CYS A 93 -3.96 -3.57 -12.70
CA CYS A 93 -5.25 -3.39 -12.03
C CYS A 93 -5.08 -2.41 -10.87
N ASP A 94 -5.81 -1.30 -10.92
CA ASP A 94 -5.93 -0.36 -9.82
C ASP A 94 -7.14 -0.78 -8.95
N ILE A 95 -6.86 -1.58 -7.94
CA ILE A 95 -7.88 -2.07 -7.00
C ILE A 95 -8.55 -0.91 -6.26
N GLU A 96 -7.81 0.12 -5.87
CA GLU A 96 -8.37 1.24 -5.11
C GLU A 96 -9.34 2.06 -5.96
N ALA A 97 -8.98 2.35 -7.21
CA ALA A 97 -9.89 3.00 -8.15
C ALA A 97 -11.12 2.13 -8.45
N ALA A 98 -10.95 0.81 -8.53
CA ALA A 98 -12.06 -0.10 -8.75
C ALA A 98 -13.02 -0.17 -7.55
N ILE A 99 -12.50 -0.21 -6.33
CA ILE A 99 -13.30 -0.14 -5.11
C ILE A 99 -14.05 1.19 -5.06
N LEU A 100 -13.36 2.31 -5.26
CA LEU A 100 -13.96 3.64 -5.24
C LEU A 100 -15.12 3.73 -6.24
N LYS A 101 -14.88 3.31 -7.48
CA LYS A 101 -15.92 3.31 -8.52
C LYS A 101 -17.12 2.48 -8.12
N GLN A 102 -16.90 1.25 -7.67
CA GLN A 102 -17.98 0.32 -7.33
C GLN A 102 -18.82 0.83 -6.16
N ILE A 103 -18.19 1.40 -5.14
CA ILE A 103 -18.89 1.94 -3.97
C ILE A 103 -19.58 3.26 -4.29
N SER A 104 -19.01 4.10 -5.16
CA SER A 104 -19.68 5.32 -5.65
C SER A 104 -20.95 4.99 -6.45
N ASP A 105 -20.96 3.88 -7.16
CA ASP A 105 -22.08 3.40 -7.98
C ASP A 105 -23.05 2.46 -7.22
N ILE A 106 -22.92 2.32 -5.89
CA ILE A 106 -23.69 1.33 -5.11
C ILE A 106 -25.20 1.53 -5.22
N ASP A 107 -25.67 2.75 -5.38
CA ASP A 107 -27.10 3.07 -5.56
C ASP A 107 -27.61 2.48 -6.87
N SER A 108 -26.86 2.61 -7.95
CA SER A 108 -27.19 2.02 -9.25
C SER A 108 -27.12 0.49 -9.18
N MET A 109 -26.07 -0.06 -8.58
CA MET A 109 -25.94 -1.51 -8.38
C MET A 109 -27.12 -2.08 -7.60
N PHE A 110 -27.49 -1.48 -6.47
CA PHE A 110 -28.61 -1.91 -5.64
C PHE A 110 -29.95 -1.87 -6.42
N SER A 111 -30.20 -0.78 -7.15
CA SER A 111 -31.39 -0.63 -7.98
C SER A 111 -31.47 -1.69 -9.08
N ASN A 112 -30.35 -1.98 -9.74
CA ASN A 112 -30.30 -3.02 -10.77
C ASN A 112 -30.54 -4.42 -10.19
N LEU A 113 -29.94 -4.75 -9.06
CA LEU A 113 -30.11 -6.05 -8.38
C LEU A 113 -31.55 -6.26 -7.92
N THR A 114 -32.19 -5.23 -7.38
CA THR A 114 -33.63 -5.31 -7.00
C THR A 114 -34.53 -5.47 -8.21
N SER A 115 -34.25 -4.78 -9.30
CA SER A 115 -35.01 -4.94 -10.57
C SER A 115 -34.88 -6.35 -11.14
N ILE A 116 -33.68 -6.92 -11.15
CA ILE A 116 -33.45 -8.32 -11.59
C ILE A 116 -34.22 -9.29 -10.71
N ARG A 117 -34.16 -9.16 -9.39
CA ARG A 117 -34.91 -9.99 -8.45
C ARG A 117 -36.40 -9.95 -8.72
N ASP A 118 -36.96 -8.76 -8.93
CA ASP A 118 -38.39 -8.56 -9.12
C ASP A 118 -38.83 -9.17 -10.46
N LEU A 119 -38.06 -8.98 -11.54
CA LEU A 119 -38.31 -9.62 -12.86
C LEU A 119 -38.28 -11.15 -12.78
N ILE A 120 -37.28 -11.75 -12.15
CA ILE A 120 -37.18 -13.19 -11.97
C ILE A 120 -38.38 -13.72 -11.16
N SER A 121 -38.78 -13.00 -10.11
CA SER A 121 -39.92 -13.38 -9.28
C SER A 121 -41.24 -13.38 -10.07
N GLU A 122 -41.45 -12.42 -10.96
CA GLU A 122 -42.63 -12.36 -11.85
C GLU A 122 -42.65 -13.50 -12.87
N GLU A 123 -41.50 -13.81 -13.49
CA GLU A 123 -41.42 -14.92 -14.47
C GLU A 123 -41.67 -16.28 -13.80
N ILE A 124 -41.06 -16.52 -12.64
CA ILE A 124 -41.30 -17.77 -11.87
C ILE A 124 -42.77 -17.88 -11.46
N ALA A 125 -43.40 -16.78 -11.00
CA ALA A 125 -44.81 -16.77 -10.61
C ALA A 125 -45.77 -17.09 -11.78
N ASN A 126 -45.34 -16.73 -13.01
CA ASN A 126 -46.09 -16.98 -14.23
C ASN A 126 -45.78 -18.36 -14.89
N ASN A 127 -45.06 -19.25 -14.19
CA ASN A 127 -44.57 -20.54 -14.70
C ASN A 127 -43.69 -20.43 -15.97
N GLY A 128 -43.00 -19.29 -16.13
CA GLY A 128 -41.99 -19.07 -17.18
C GLY A 128 -40.63 -19.59 -16.73
N ASP A 129 -39.87 -20.18 -17.68
CA ASP A 129 -38.43 -20.33 -17.53
C ASP A 129 -37.80 -18.99 -17.92
N TYR A 130 -37.06 -18.33 -17.03
CA TYR A 130 -36.44 -17.06 -17.37
C TYR A 130 -35.19 -17.26 -18.23
N ASP A 131 -35.05 -16.40 -19.25
CA ASP A 131 -33.90 -16.42 -20.16
C ASP A 131 -32.80 -15.49 -19.66
N HIS A 132 -31.65 -16.06 -19.27
CA HIS A 132 -30.47 -15.31 -18.88
C HIS A 132 -30.01 -14.29 -19.95
N GLY A 133 -30.32 -14.52 -21.24
CA GLY A 133 -30.00 -13.61 -22.33
C GLY A 133 -30.75 -12.27 -22.29
N GLU A 134 -31.95 -12.24 -21.69
CA GLU A 134 -32.76 -11.02 -21.59
C GLU A 134 -32.14 -9.99 -20.64
N PHE A 135 -31.26 -10.41 -19.71
CA PHE A 135 -30.60 -9.54 -18.74
C PHE A 135 -29.30 -8.91 -19.24
N GLN A 136 -28.96 -9.04 -20.53
CA GLN A 136 -27.71 -8.47 -21.10
C GLN A 136 -27.50 -6.99 -20.78
N ARG A 137 -28.58 -6.20 -20.71
CA ARG A 137 -28.50 -4.76 -20.34
C ARG A 137 -28.01 -4.49 -18.92
N PHE A 138 -28.12 -5.50 -18.01
CA PHE A 138 -27.68 -5.39 -16.64
C PHE A 138 -26.25 -5.93 -16.43
N GLN A 139 -25.73 -6.67 -17.40
CA GLN A 139 -24.36 -7.22 -17.41
C GLN A 139 -23.84 -7.65 -16.01
N ILE A 140 -22.86 -6.92 -15.48
CA ILE A 140 -22.22 -7.23 -14.19
C ILE A 140 -23.24 -7.38 -13.06
N SER A 141 -24.31 -6.60 -13.02
CA SER A 141 -25.33 -6.72 -11.98
C SER A 141 -26.07 -8.04 -12.05
N HIS A 142 -26.29 -8.59 -13.24
CA HIS A 142 -26.87 -9.91 -13.40
C HIS A 142 -25.91 -11.02 -12.93
N ASP A 143 -24.65 -10.95 -13.31
CA ASP A 143 -23.64 -11.91 -12.85
C ASP A 143 -23.49 -11.88 -11.31
N ILE A 144 -23.56 -10.69 -10.71
CA ILE A 144 -23.58 -10.52 -9.26
C ILE A 144 -24.83 -11.13 -8.61
N TYR A 145 -26.00 -10.91 -9.21
CA TYR A 145 -27.26 -11.51 -8.71
C TYR A 145 -27.19 -13.04 -8.69
N GLU A 146 -26.75 -13.65 -9.78
CA GLU A 146 -26.58 -15.09 -9.88
C GLU A 146 -25.53 -15.60 -8.87
N TYR A 147 -24.43 -14.89 -8.70
CA TYR A 147 -23.44 -15.22 -7.68
C TYR A 147 -24.06 -15.21 -6.27
N LEU A 148 -24.84 -14.18 -5.92
CA LEU A 148 -25.53 -14.08 -4.64
C LEU A 148 -26.51 -15.24 -4.42
N SER A 149 -27.24 -15.61 -5.47
CA SER A 149 -28.20 -16.72 -5.45
C SER A 149 -27.52 -18.08 -5.21
N LEU A 150 -26.42 -18.33 -5.91
CA LEU A 150 -25.68 -19.60 -5.81
C LEU A 150 -24.96 -19.78 -4.47
N HIS A 151 -24.61 -18.67 -3.80
CA HIS A 151 -23.93 -18.67 -2.51
C HIS A 151 -24.86 -18.40 -1.32
N ASP A 152 -26.19 -18.47 -1.53
CA ASP A 152 -27.23 -18.25 -0.50
C ASP A 152 -27.13 -16.88 0.22
N ASN A 153 -26.69 -15.86 -0.49
CA ASN A 153 -26.43 -14.51 0.02
C ASN A 153 -27.49 -13.48 -0.43
N MET A 154 -28.70 -13.90 -0.76
CA MET A 154 -29.77 -13.02 -1.24
C MET A 154 -30.18 -11.93 -0.24
N THR A 155 -29.87 -12.11 1.04
CA THR A 155 -30.06 -11.08 2.08
C THR A 155 -29.28 -9.78 1.81
N ALA A 156 -28.20 -9.86 1.02
CA ALA A 156 -27.44 -8.68 0.60
C ALA A 156 -28.28 -7.67 -0.19
N ILE A 157 -29.32 -8.11 -0.88
CA ILE A 157 -30.21 -7.25 -1.69
C ILE A 157 -31.36 -6.66 -0.85
N SER A 158 -31.40 -6.89 0.46
CA SER A 158 -32.48 -6.36 1.32
C SER A 158 -32.33 -4.87 1.62
N SER A 159 -31.10 -4.33 1.58
CA SER A 159 -30.82 -2.90 1.74
C SER A 159 -29.44 -2.55 1.17
N LYS A 160 -29.22 -1.27 0.83
CA LYS A 160 -27.90 -0.77 0.40
C LYS A 160 -26.81 -1.04 1.44
N LYS A 161 -27.17 -0.91 2.72
CA LYS A 161 -26.25 -1.21 3.83
C LYS A 161 -25.83 -2.68 3.84
N ASN A 162 -26.76 -3.60 3.63
CA ASN A 162 -26.45 -5.02 3.57
C ASN A 162 -25.59 -5.36 2.34
N LEU A 163 -25.87 -4.73 1.20
CA LEU A 163 -25.02 -4.86 0.01
C LEU A 163 -23.59 -4.36 0.27
N SER A 164 -23.44 -3.20 0.90
CA SER A 164 -22.14 -2.65 1.28
C SER A 164 -21.38 -3.60 2.21
N LEU A 165 -22.03 -4.11 3.25
CA LEU A 165 -21.43 -5.08 4.18
C LEU A 165 -21.02 -6.38 3.49
N PHE A 166 -21.82 -6.86 2.56
CA PHE A 166 -21.49 -8.04 1.75
C PHE A 166 -20.27 -7.78 0.87
N LEU A 167 -20.21 -6.65 0.16
CA LEU A 167 -19.06 -6.27 -0.65
C LEU A 167 -17.80 -6.14 0.19
N LEU A 168 -17.91 -5.60 1.41
CA LEU A 168 -16.79 -5.52 2.34
C LEU A 168 -16.32 -6.92 2.79
N TYR A 169 -17.23 -7.82 3.13
CA TYR A 169 -16.89 -9.19 3.48
C TYR A 169 -16.16 -9.90 2.34
N GLU A 170 -16.67 -9.77 1.11
CA GLU A 170 -16.02 -10.33 -0.08
C GLU A 170 -14.64 -9.69 -0.36
N LEU A 171 -14.46 -8.40 -0.02
CA LEU A 171 -13.16 -7.73 -0.12
C LEU A 171 -12.14 -8.34 0.86
N HIS A 172 -12.54 -8.63 2.10
CA HIS A 172 -11.68 -9.33 3.07
C HIS A 172 -11.25 -10.72 2.58
N ARG A 173 -12.14 -11.43 1.88
CA ARG A 173 -11.80 -12.71 1.27
C ARG A 173 -10.75 -12.55 0.16
N LEU A 174 -10.88 -11.54 -0.67
CA LEU A 174 -9.89 -11.24 -1.72
C LEU A 174 -8.55 -10.83 -1.12
N GLU A 175 -8.56 -10.00 -0.08
CA GLU A 175 -7.36 -9.60 0.66
C GLU A 175 -6.64 -10.80 1.26
N SER A 176 -7.39 -11.71 1.88
CA SER A 176 -6.82 -12.94 2.45
C SER A 176 -6.16 -13.80 1.37
N ALA A 177 -6.79 -13.92 0.20
CA ALA A 177 -6.21 -14.66 -0.93
C ALA A 177 -4.96 -13.98 -1.48
N PHE A 178 -4.93 -12.65 -1.54
CA PHE A 178 -3.75 -11.90 -1.96
C PHE A 178 -2.61 -11.99 -0.93
N ALA A 179 -2.93 -11.92 0.37
CA ALA A 179 -1.95 -12.10 1.44
C ALA A 179 -1.31 -13.49 1.38
N GLU A 180 -2.11 -14.54 1.12
CA GLU A 180 -1.58 -15.90 0.94
C GLU A 180 -0.68 -16.00 -0.29
N PHE A 181 -1.08 -15.40 -1.41
CA PHE A 181 -0.24 -15.34 -2.62
C PHE A 181 1.11 -14.68 -2.35
N LEU A 182 1.12 -13.50 -1.71
CA LEU A 182 2.36 -12.79 -1.38
C LEU A 182 3.22 -13.57 -0.38
N ARG A 183 2.60 -14.21 0.62
CA ARG A 183 3.30 -15.03 1.60
C ARG A 183 4.06 -16.18 0.95
N LYS A 184 3.41 -16.89 0.02
CA LYS A 184 4.07 -17.95 -0.77
C LYS A 184 5.22 -17.42 -1.61
N GLN A 185 5.08 -16.25 -2.21
CA GLN A 185 6.15 -15.61 -2.98
C GLN A 185 7.35 -15.22 -2.11
N ALA A 186 7.09 -14.58 -0.96
CA ALA A 186 8.14 -14.03 -0.10
C ALA A 186 8.84 -15.11 0.74
N TRP A 187 8.08 -16.11 1.23
CA TRP A 187 8.59 -17.05 2.24
C TRP A 187 8.40 -18.53 1.90
N GLY A 188 7.77 -18.88 0.77
CA GLY A 188 7.51 -20.25 0.35
C GLY A 188 6.36 -20.93 1.09
N GLU A 189 6.10 -22.20 0.74
CA GLU A 189 5.01 -22.99 1.36
C GLU A 189 5.36 -23.55 2.75
N THR A 190 6.64 -23.49 3.16
CA THR A 190 7.18 -24.22 4.31
C THR A 190 7.04 -23.51 5.66
N LEU A 191 6.31 -22.41 5.75
CA LEU A 191 6.10 -21.74 7.04
C LEU A 191 5.31 -22.60 8.04
N ASP A 192 4.42 -23.48 7.58
CA ASP A 192 3.64 -24.38 8.44
C ASP A 192 4.50 -25.47 9.13
N GLU A 193 5.69 -25.78 8.58
CA GLU A 193 6.59 -26.78 9.16
C GLU A 193 7.63 -26.18 10.12
N CYS A 194 7.84 -24.87 10.13
CA CYS A 194 8.86 -24.18 10.92
C CYS A 194 8.27 -23.39 12.10
N ALA A 195 7.42 -23.99 12.91
CA ALA A 195 6.93 -23.39 14.16
C ALA A 195 8.05 -23.11 15.21
N ASN A 196 9.29 -23.49 14.94
CA ASN A 196 10.45 -23.20 15.79
C ASN A 196 11.30 -22.07 15.15
N ALA A 197 11.11 -20.84 15.60
CA ALA A 197 11.84 -19.64 15.17
C ALA A 197 13.38 -19.79 15.21
N GLU A 198 13.92 -20.69 16.02
CA GLU A 198 15.37 -20.92 16.17
C GLU A 198 16.04 -21.64 14.98
N LYS A 199 15.29 -22.20 14.04
CA LYS A 199 15.82 -22.96 12.89
C LYS A 199 15.37 -22.43 11.52
N ARG A 200 14.68 -21.28 11.48
CA ARG A 200 14.20 -20.73 10.21
C ARG A 200 15.36 -20.25 9.36
N VAL A 201 15.44 -20.77 8.13
CA VAL A 201 16.39 -20.30 7.12
C VAL A 201 15.83 -19.04 6.46
N GLU A 202 16.66 -18.00 6.39
CA GLU A 202 16.31 -16.75 5.70
C GLU A 202 16.08 -17.02 4.20
N THR A 203 14.98 -16.49 3.64
CA THR A 203 14.66 -16.66 2.23
C THR A 203 15.53 -15.76 1.34
N SER A 204 15.58 -16.08 0.04
CA SER A 204 16.25 -15.22 -0.94
C SER A 204 15.67 -13.81 -0.96
N TYR A 205 14.35 -13.68 -0.83
CA TYR A 205 13.69 -12.39 -0.71
C TYR A 205 14.21 -11.59 0.49
N GLU A 206 14.21 -12.19 1.68
CA GLU A 206 14.63 -11.50 2.91
C GLU A 206 16.09 -11.05 2.85
N THR A 207 16.97 -11.90 2.36
CA THR A 207 18.40 -11.57 2.19
C THR A 207 18.56 -10.40 1.22
N THR A 208 17.85 -10.43 0.08
CA THR A 208 17.87 -9.37 -0.91
C THR A 208 17.29 -8.08 -0.36
N ALA A 209 16.13 -8.15 0.32
CA ALA A 209 15.46 -6.99 0.92
C ALA A 209 16.35 -6.32 1.98
N LYS A 210 16.97 -7.08 2.89
CA LYS A 210 17.90 -6.55 3.89
C LYS A 210 19.09 -5.86 3.27
N THR A 211 19.68 -6.44 2.23
CA THR A 211 20.80 -5.86 1.51
C THR A 211 20.42 -4.52 0.86
N LYS A 212 19.29 -4.47 0.16
CA LYS A 212 18.83 -3.25 -0.52
C LYS A 212 18.38 -2.18 0.46
N LEU A 213 17.73 -2.53 1.56
CA LEU A 213 17.42 -1.60 2.66
C LEU A 213 18.68 -1.00 3.25
N HIS A 214 19.72 -1.81 3.46
CA HIS A 214 21.01 -1.31 3.95
C HIS A 214 21.62 -0.28 2.99
N ILE A 215 21.60 -0.53 1.68
CA ILE A 215 22.10 0.41 0.66
C ILE A 215 21.33 1.72 0.68
N LEU A 216 19.98 1.66 0.70
CA LEU A 216 19.12 2.86 0.76
C LEU A 216 19.37 3.69 2.02
N LEU A 217 19.51 3.02 3.17
CA LEU A 217 19.77 3.69 4.45
C LEU A 217 21.19 4.25 4.54
N SER A 218 22.16 3.57 3.95
CA SER A 218 23.57 4.01 3.97
C SER A 218 23.90 5.13 2.99
N PHE A 219 22.97 5.45 2.06
CA PHE A 219 23.19 6.53 1.10
C PHE A 219 23.35 7.88 1.84
N ALA A 220 24.56 8.45 1.77
CA ALA A 220 24.86 9.74 2.37
C ALA A 220 24.54 10.86 1.37
N LEU A 221 23.92 11.94 1.84
CA LEU A 221 23.87 13.19 1.10
C LEU A 221 25.28 13.80 1.06
N GLN A 222 25.72 14.29 -0.09
CA GLN A 222 27.10 14.76 -0.37
C GLN A 222 27.67 15.80 0.61
N SER A 223 26.86 16.35 1.50
CA SER A 223 27.24 17.40 2.45
C SER A 223 27.44 16.92 3.88
N ASP A 224 27.16 15.68 4.21
CA ASP A 224 27.14 15.25 5.60
C ASP A 224 27.73 13.83 5.77
N ASP A 225 28.94 13.77 6.31
CA ASP A 225 29.63 12.53 6.69
C ASP A 225 29.00 11.84 7.92
N ARG A 226 27.90 12.41 8.47
CA ARG A 226 27.24 11.89 9.65
C ARG A 226 26.43 10.66 9.31
N ARG A 227 26.78 9.53 9.91
CA ARG A 227 25.96 8.32 9.86
C ARG A 227 24.76 8.51 10.80
N SER A 228 23.57 8.18 10.28
CA SER A 228 22.36 8.17 11.08
C SER A 228 22.48 7.17 12.23
N ASP A 229 22.22 7.62 13.45
CA ASP A 229 22.23 6.74 14.65
C ASP A 229 20.95 5.92 14.77
N THR A 230 19.86 6.40 14.17
CA THR A 230 18.55 5.75 14.21
C THR A 230 17.83 5.88 12.87
N CYS A 231 17.05 4.88 12.50
CA CYS A 231 16.24 4.92 11.30
C CYS A 231 14.86 4.30 11.51
N SER A 232 13.90 4.77 10.73
CA SER A 232 12.56 4.19 10.63
C SER A 232 12.25 3.86 9.18
N ILE A 233 11.47 2.81 8.98
CA ILE A 233 10.97 2.41 7.66
C ILE A 233 9.44 2.41 7.72
N LEU A 234 8.84 3.24 6.88
CA LEU A 234 7.40 3.25 6.62
C LEU A 234 7.16 2.54 5.29
N SER A 235 6.59 1.35 5.37
CA SER A 235 6.31 0.51 4.22
C SER A 235 4.85 0.57 3.83
N PHE A 236 4.62 0.83 2.55
CA PHE A 236 3.31 0.71 1.89
C PHE A 236 3.11 -0.68 1.26
N ASN A 237 4.09 -1.57 1.42
CA ASN A 237 4.00 -2.96 0.97
C ASN A 237 3.28 -3.81 2.01
N TYR A 238 2.78 -4.95 1.57
CA TYR A 238 2.19 -5.98 2.43
C TYR A 238 3.20 -7.03 2.89
N THR A 239 4.46 -6.88 2.49
CA THR A 239 5.59 -7.76 2.80
C THR A 239 6.63 -7.02 3.61
N GLY A 240 7.60 -7.75 4.13
CA GLY A 240 8.76 -7.19 4.81
C GLY A 240 9.70 -8.29 5.32
N PRO A 241 10.98 -8.02 5.50
CA PRO A 241 11.87 -8.96 6.17
C PRO A 241 11.46 -9.11 7.64
N PHE A 242 11.34 -10.36 8.13
CA PHE A 242 10.87 -10.64 9.49
C PHE A 242 11.77 -10.09 10.60
N ASP A 243 13.08 -10.01 10.35
CA ASP A 243 14.04 -9.50 11.32
C ASP A 243 14.99 -8.49 10.67
N ILE A 244 14.68 -7.21 10.87
CA ILE A 244 15.55 -6.11 10.45
C ILE A 244 16.50 -5.71 11.58
N SER A 245 16.22 -6.14 12.81
CA SER A 245 17.02 -5.81 13.99
C SER A 245 18.38 -6.52 14.02
N SER A 246 18.60 -7.52 13.16
CA SER A 246 19.85 -8.27 13.13
C SER A 246 21.01 -7.44 12.60
N ASN A 247 21.87 -7.11 13.47
CA ASN A 247 23.31 -6.79 13.50
C ASN A 247 24.09 -6.30 12.26
N LYS A 248 23.55 -6.37 11.02
CA LYS A 248 24.26 -5.89 9.83
C LYS A 248 24.12 -4.39 9.61
N ILE A 249 23.03 -3.78 10.11
CA ILE A 249 22.80 -2.34 9.97
C ILE A 249 23.40 -1.56 11.15
N GLY A 250 23.65 -2.22 12.29
CA GLY A 250 24.25 -1.59 13.49
C GLY A 250 23.37 -0.52 14.16
N GLN A 251 22.12 -0.35 13.69
CA GLN A 251 21.20 0.71 14.09
C GLN A 251 19.87 0.08 14.56
N ARG A 252 19.17 0.78 15.45
CA ARG A 252 17.79 0.44 15.78
C ARG A 252 16.88 0.86 14.63
N VAL A 253 16.24 -0.09 13.97
CA VAL A 253 15.29 0.15 12.88
C VAL A 253 13.87 -0.10 13.38
N ALA A 254 13.03 0.93 13.32
CA ALA A 254 11.58 0.78 13.47
C ALA A 254 10.97 0.52 12.09
N TYR A 255 10.34 -0.63 11.90
CA TYR A 255 9.70 -0.99 10.62
C TYR A 255 8.18 -1.11 10.80
N THR A 256 7.43 -0.47 9.92
CA THR A 256 5.96 -0.49 9.94
C THR A 256 5.38 -0.62 8.55
N ASN A 257 4.57 -1.65 8.35
CA ASN A 257 3.69 -1.76 7.19
C ASN A 257 2.39 -1.03 7.51
N ILE A 258 2.12 0.05 6.78
CA ILE A 258 0.96 0.91 7.09
C ILE A 258 -0.38 0.25 6.72
N HIS A 259 -0.40 -0.62 5.72
CA HIS A 259 -1.60 -1.29 5.24
C HIS A 259 -1.69 -2.76 5.71
N GLY A 260 -0.98 -3.12 6.78
CA GLY A 260 -0.90 -4.48 7.27
C GLY A 260 0.22 -5.29 6.63
N ILE A 261 0.40 -6.52 7.08
CA ILE A 261 1.45 -7.43 6.60
C ILE A 261 0.85 -8.81 6.35
N CYS A 262 1.27 -9.46 5.27
CA CYS A 262 0.80 -10.79 4.86
C CYS A 262 1.43 -11.94 5.67
N SER A 263 1.77 -11.71 6.96
CA SER A 263 2.22 -12.76 7.86
C SER A 263 1.04 -13.54 8.46
N GLU A 264 1.32 -14.71 9.02
CA GLU A 264 0.29 -15.56 9.63
C GLU A 264 -0.42 -14.84 10.79
N GLY A 265 -1.76 -14.86 10.77
CA GLY A 265 -2.59 -14.21 11.78
C GLY A 265 -2.68 -12.69 11.68
N GLU A 266 -2.07 -12.08 10.68
CA GLU A 266 -2.17 -10.65 10.38
C GLU A 266 -3.04 -10.41 9.14
N GLU A 267 -3.63 -9.22 9.05
CA GLU A 267 -4.50 -8.84 7.94
C GLU A 267 -3.82 -7.75 7.10
N ILE A 268 -4.17 -7.71 5.82
CA ILE A 268 -3.83 -6.63 4.90
C ILE A 268 -5.09 -5.86 4.52
N ILE A 269 -4.94 -4.62 4.06
CA ILE A 269 -6.04 -3.73 3.76
C ILE A 269 -5.95 -3.22 2.33
N PHE A 270 -6.97 -3.52 1.52
CA PHE A 270 -7.30 -2.73 0.34
C PHE A 270 -8.27 -1.64 0.75
N GLY A 271 -8.04 -0.41 0.33
CA GLY A 271 -8.92 0.67 0.73
C GLY A 271 -8.68 1.95 -0.06
N ILE A 272 -9.66 2.83 0.00
CA ILE A 272 -9.63 4.14 -0.66
C ILE A 272 -9.18 5.22 0.33
N ASP A 273 -8.60 6.32 -0.19
CA ASP A 273 -8.31 7.48 0.64
C ASP A 273 -9.62 8.18 1.04
N GLY A 274 -9.74 8.46 2.34
CA GLY A 274 -11.02 8.74 2.98
C GLY A 274 -11.42 10.21 3.10
N LYS A 275 -10.74 11.17 2.49
CA LYS A 275 -11.00 12.60 2.78
C LYS A 275 -12.46 13.03 2.58
N GLU A 276 -13.11 12.60 1.50
CA GLU A 276 -14.50 12.96 1.20
C GLU A 276 -15.50 11.85 1.57
N THR A 277 -15.03 10.60 1.67
CA THR A 277 -15.85 9.41 1.87
C THR A 277 -16.04 9.01 3.32
N LEU A 278 -15.29 9.59 4.27
CA LEU A 278 -15.42 9.30 5.71
C LEU A 278 -16.79 9.70 6.30
N VAL A 279 -17.51 10.61 5.67
CA VAL A 279 -18.80 11.12 6.16
C VAL A 279 -19.93 10.14 5.85
N ASP A 280 -19.86 9.44 4.72
CA ASP A 280 -20.91 8.52 4.30
C ASP A 280 -20.80 7.16 5.00
N GLU A 281 -21.92 6.70 5.60
CA GLU A 281 -22.00 5.45 6.37
C GLU A 281 -21.73 4.21 5.49
N ILE A 282 -22.05 4.26 4.21
CA ILE A 282 -21.92 3.13 3.27
C ILE A 282 -20.50 3.00 2.77
N THR A 283 -19.84 4.12 2.46
CA THR A 283 -18.48 4.12 1.87
C THR A 283 -17.37 4.10 2.91
N ARG A 284 -17.63 4.65 4.11
CA ARG A 284 -16.67 4.71 5.21
C ARG A 284 -15.96 3.39 5.52
N PRO A 285 -16.63 2.23 5.57
CA PRO A 285 -15.97 0.95 5.87
C PRO A 285 -14.90 0.53 4.86
N PHE A 286 -14.89 1.12 3.65
CA PHE A 286 -13.90 0.84 2.61
C PHE A 286 -12.69 1.80 2.66
N THR A 287 -12.71 2.79 3.56
CA THR A 287 -11.59 3.72 3.67
C THR A 287 -10.43 3.10 4.45
N LYS A 288 -9.19 3.35 4.01
CA LYS A 288 -7.96 2.91 4.69
C LYS A 288 -7.98 3.31 6.17
N THR A 289 -8.39 4.54 6.45
CA THR A 289 -8.46 5.08 7.82
C THR A 289 -9.41 4.28 8.71
N TYR A 290 -10.64 4.00 8.26
CA TYR A 290 -11.60 3.22 9.05
C TYR A 290 -11.09 1.81 9.30
N ARG A 291 -10.53 1.16 8.29
CA ARG A 291 -10.03 -0.19 8.35
C ARG A 291 -8.82 -0.33 9.26
N LEU A 292 -7.87 0.61 9.17
CA LEU A 292 -6.73 0.66 10.10
C LEU A 292 -7.16 0.82 11.56
N LEU A 293 -8.14 1.69 11.82
CA LEU A 293 -8.69 1.84 13.16
C LEU A 293 -9.36 0.55 13.65
N SER A 294 -10.06 -0.18 12.77
CA SER A 294 -10.69 -1.47 13.11
C SER A 294 -9.67 -2.54 13.50
N LEU A 295 -8.47 -2.52 12.92
CA LEU A 295 -7.36 -3.41 13.26
C LEU A 295 -6.54 -2.94 14.48
N GLY A 296 -6.93 -1.85 15.14
CA GLY A 296 -6.21 -1.30 16.28
C GLY A 296 -5.04 -0.38 15.91
N GLY A 297 -4.93 0.02 14.64
CA GLY A 297 -3.90 0.89 14.11
C GLY A 297 -2.53 0.22 13.94
N PRO A 298 -1.53 0.94 13.40
CA PRO A 298 -0.17 0.41 13.23
C PRO A 298 0.44 0.02 14.58
N LYS A 299 1.08 -1.13 14.65
CA LYS A 299 1.70 -1.65 15.89
C LYS A 299 2.95 -0.87 16.31
N ALA A 300 3.66 -0.24 15.37
CA ALA A 300 4.84 0.54 15.68
C ALA A 300 4.50 1.99 15.98
N ARG A 301 4.91 2.45 17.16
CA ARG A 301 4.94 3.86 17.53
C ARG A 301 6.28 4.46 17.08
N ASP A 302 6.30 5.76 16.86
CA ASP A 302 7.52 6.54 16.58
C ASP A 302 8.20 6.25 15.21
N VAL A 303 7.45 5.77 14.21
CA VAL A 303 7.98 5.63 12.84
C VAL A 303 8.23 7.01 12.22
N VAL A 304 7.28 7.93 12.41
CA VAL A 304 7.43 9.33 12.00
C VAL A 304 7.82 10.16 13.23
N ARG A 305 9.05 10.67 13.24
CA ARG A 305 9.62 11.38 14.39
C ARG A 305 9.82 12.85 14.05
N SER A 306 9.60 13.71 15.03
CA SER A 306 9.83 15.17 14.88
C SER A 306 11.32 15.54 14.75
N ASP A 307 12.23 14.66 15.18
CA ASP A 307 13.68 14.83 15.05
C ASP A 307 14.26 14.22 13.75
N THR A 308 13.41 13.77 12.81
CA THR A 308 13.83 13.28 11.50
C THR A 308 14.51 14.41 10.72
N GLN A 309 15.69 14.14 10.15
CA GLN A 309 16.46 15.08 9.37
C GLN A 309 16.53 14.73 7.87
N CYS A 310 16.23 13.49 7.52
CA CYS A 310 16.19 13.06 6.13
C CYS A 310 15.02 12.10 5.90
N ILE A 311 14.25 12.33 4.84
CA ILE A 311 13.20 11.44 4.38
C ILE A 311 13.59 10.93 3.00
N LYS A 312 13.68 9.63 2.86
CA LYS A 312 14.04 8.92 1.64
C LYS A 312 12.84 8.16 1.08
N PHE A 313 12.68 8.17 -0.23
CA PHE A 313 11.58 7.46 -0.92
C PHE A 313 12.15 6.51 -1.95
N TYR A 314 11.67 5.26 -1.97
CA TYR A 314 12.01 4.29 -2.99
C TYR A 314 10.83 3.37 -3.34
N GLY A 315 10.59 3.17 -4.64
CA GLY A 315 9.62 2.18 -5.14
C GLY A 315 8.15 2.52 -4.91
N HIS A 316 7.82 3.71 -4.42
CA HIS A 316 6.45 4.18 -4.24
C HIS A 316 5.98 4.97 -5.47
N SER A 317 4.71 4.78 -5.86
CA SER A 317 4.11 5.49 -7.00
C SER A 317 3.97 6.99 -6.79
N LEU A 318 3.91 7.45 -5.53
CA LEU A 318 3.59 8.81 -5.10
C LEU A 318 2.23 9.30 -5.61
N SER A 319 1.30 8.37 -5.86
CA SER A 319 -0.07 8.66 -6.31
C SER A 319 -0.90 9.31 -5.21
N GLY A 320 -2.04 9.88 -5.60
CA GLY A 320 -2.97 10.52 -4.67
C GLY A 320 -3.62 9.59 -3.65
N ALA A 321 -3.59 8.28 -3.89
CA ALA A 321 -4.21 7.27 -3.03
C ALA A 321 -3.60 7.17 -1.61
N ASP A 322 -2.34 7.61 -1.44
CA ASP A 322 -1.63 7.62 -0.16
C ASP A 322 -1.21 9.03 0.28
N TYR A 323 -1.75 10.05 -0.38
CA TYR A 323 -1.35 11.44 -0.16
C TYR A 323 -1.52 11.88 1.31
N SER A 324 -2.59 11.45 1.98
CA SER A 324 -2.87 11.82 3.37
C SER A 324 -1.76 11.38 4.33
N TYR A 325 -1.11 10.24 4.06
CA TYR A 325 0.05 9.79 4.84
C TYR A 325 1.27 10.66 4.61
N PHE A 326 1.56 11.04 3.36
CA PHE A 326 2.68 11.94 3.06
C PHE A 326 2.47 13.32 3.67
N GLN A 327 1.24 13.86 3.60
CA GLN A 327 0.90 15.08 4.28
C GLN A 327 1.19 15.00 5.79
N ALA A 328 0.73 13.93 6.46
CA ALA A 328 0.97 13.74 7.89
C ALA A 328 2.48 13.64 8.23
N VAL A 329 3.27 12.97 7.39
CA VAL A 329 4.73 12.90 7.53
C VAL A 329 5.37 14.28 7.40
N PHE A 330 5.01 15.06 6.37
CA PHE A 330 5.57 16.39 6.13
C PHE A 330 5.16 17.40 7.20
N ASP A 331 3.94 17.31 7.72
CA ASP A 331 3.46 18.12 8.83
C ASP A 331 4.22 17.81 10.13
N ALA A 332 4.45 16.53 10.42
CA ALA A 332 5.15 16.07 11.63
C ALA A 332 6.61 16.59 11.70
N VAL A 333 7.26 16.75 10.55
CA VAL A 333 8.62 17.28 10.46
C VAL A 333 8.68 18.79 10.16
N HIS A 334 7.53 19.46 10.09
CA HIS A 334 7.44 20.89 9.75
C HIS A 334 8.22 21.24 8.48
N LEU A 335 8.00 20.49 7.38
CA LEU A 335 8.84 20.47 6.18
C LEU A 335 9.24 21.85 5.66
N TYR A 336 8.34 22.84 5.68
CA TYR A 336 8.63 24.18 5.19
C TYR A 336 9.66 24.93 6.06
N SER A 337 9.59 24.76 7.39
CA SER A 337 10.37 25.54 8.36
C SER A 337 11.54 24.79 9.01
N SER A 338 11.66 23.48 8.76
CA SER A 338 12.77 22.66 9.26
C SER A 338 13.91 22.56 8.24
N ASP A 339 15.00 21.90 8.65
CA ASP A 339 16.15 21.58 7.77
C ASP A 339 16.07 20.17 7.18
N VAL A 340 14.90 19.53 7.24
CA VAL A 340 14.69 18.18 6.72
C VAL A 340 14.92 18.10 5.23
N SER A 341 15.74 17.16 4.81
CA SER A 341 16.06 16.88 3.40
C SER A 341 15.18 15.75 2.86
N LEU A 342 14.77 15.88 1.59
CA LEU A 342 14.01 14.88 0.86
C LEU A 342 14.88 14.25 -0.24
N VAL A 343 14.91 12.92 -0.30
CA VAL A 343 15.63 12.16 -1.33
C VAL A 343 14.66 11.20 -1.99
N PHE A 344 14.45 11.37 -3.28
CA PHE A 344 13.61 10.50 -4.10
C PHE A 344 14.50 9.64 -4.99
N PHE A 345 14.53 8.35 -4.74
CA PHE A 345 15.29 7.41 -5.55
C PHE A 345 14.47 6.88 -6.70
N TYR A 346 15.10 6.77 -7.87
CA TYR A 346 14.57 6.05 -9.03
C TYR A 346 15.62 5.07 -9.57
N ARG A 347 15.17 4.12 -10.37
CA ARG A 347 16.03 3.18 -11.08
C ARG A 347 15.59 3.10 -12.55
N CYS A 348 16.58 2.96 -13.43
CA CYS A 348 16.35 2.57 -14.82
C CYS A 348 16.28 1.03 -14.89
N PHE A 349 15.10 0.49 -15.15
CA PHE A 349 14.84 -0.96 -15.13
C PHE A 349 14.54 -1.56 -16.51
N ASP A 350 14.51 -0.75 -17.55
CA ASP A 350 14.28 -1.14 -18.93
C ASP A 350 15.24 -0.39 -19.88
N GLU A 351 15.16 -0.69 -21.18
CA GLU A 351 16.03 -0.10 -22.21
C GLU A 351 15.65 1.31 -22.64
N ARG A 352 14.64 1.93 -21.99
CA ARG A 352 14.26 3.32 -22.28
C ARG A 352 15.40 4.27 -21.88
N ASP A 353 15.43 5.44 -22.52
CA ASP A 353 16.39 6.49 -22.17
C ASP A 353 16.32 6.79 -20.65
N PRO A 354 17.44 6.74 -19.93
CA PRO A 354 17.49 7.09 -18.50
C PRO A 354 16.87 8.44 -18.14
N LEU A 355 16.89 9.40 -19.09
CA LEU A 355 16.26 10.70 -18.90
C LEU A 355 14.72 10.60 -18.77
N ILE A 356 14.09 9.59 -19.36
CA ILE A 356 12.64 9.36 -19.23
C ILE A 356 12.30 8.96 -17.80
N HIS A 357 13.01 7.98 -17.23
CA HIS A 357 12.79 7.55 -15.84
C HIS A 357 12.99 8.67 -14.84
N ARG A 358 14.03 9.50 -15.07
CA ARG A 358 14.28 10.68 -14.24
C ARG A 358 13.16 11.69 -14.35
N SER A 359 12.69 11.99 -15.56
CA SER A 359 11.59 12.93 -15.79
C SER A 359 10.30 12.46 -15.14
N GLU A 360 9.93 11.18 -15.32
CA GLU A 360 8.76 10.58 -14.67
C GLU A 360 8.81 10.70 -13.14
N MET A 361 9.99 10.51 -12.53
CA MET A 361 10.15 10.70 -11.09
C MET A 361 10.05 12.18 -10.70
N MET A 362 10.65 13.09 -11.46
CA MET A 362 10.55 14.53 -11.20
C MET A 362 9.11 15.03 -11.24
N ASP A 363 8.32 14.56 -12.21
CA ASP A 363 6.89 14.92 -12.34
C ASP A 363 6.09 14.45 -11.10
N LYS A 364 6.34 13.24 -10.63
CA LYS A 364 5.71 12.70 -9.41
C LYS A 364 6.07 13.53 -8.18
N VAL A 365 7.33 13.88 -8.03
CA VAL A 365 7.82 14.71 -6.90
C VAL A 365 7.22 16.11 -6.94
N ILE A 366 7.18 16.75 -8.11
CA ILE A 366 6.58 18.06 -8.29
C ILE A 366 5.10 18.02 -7.93
N ASN A 367 4.36 17.01 -8.42
CA ASN A 367 2.94 16.85 -8.13
C ASN A 367 2.70 16.67 -6.62
N LEU A 368 3.46 15.80 -5.95
CA LEU A 368 3.35 15.55 -4.51
C LEU A 368 3.59 16.83 -3.69
N LEU A 369 4.70 17.52 -3.96
CA LEU A 369 5.07 18.73 -3.21
C LEU A 369 4.16 19.91 -3.54
N THR A 370 3.65 20.01 -4.76
CA THR A 370 2.65 21.03 -5.13
C THR A 370 1.35 20.77 -4.37
N ALA A 371 0.87 19.52 -4.32
CA ALA A 371 -0.32 19.15 -3.55
C ALA A 371 -0.12 19.50 -2.06
N TYR A 372 1.03 19.19 -1.47
CA TYR A 372 1.34 19.56 -0.09
C TYR A 372 1.39 21.08 0.10
N GLY A 373 1.98 21.83 -0.83
CA GLY A 373 2.00 23.29 -0.79
C GLY A 373 0.60 23.90 -0.69
N THR A 374 -0.42 23.28 -1.30
CA THR A 374 -1.81 23.77 -1.19
C THR A 374 -2.41 23.66 0.22
N THR A 375 -1.85 22.79 1.07
CA THR A 375 -2.34 22.56 2.44
C THR A 375 -1.75 23.54 3.46
N LEU A 376 -0.64 24.20 3.13
CA LEU A 376 0.00 25.16 4.03
C LEU A 376 -0.92 26.37 4.27
N GLU A 377 -0.97 26.85 5.53
CA GLU A 377 -1.79 28.01 5.92
C GLU A 377 -1.35 29.26 5.13
N ASN A 378 -0.04 29.53 5.08
CA ASN A 378 0.50 30.58 4.25
C ASN A 378 0.60 30.11 2.78
N LYS A 379 -0.31 30.60 1.95
CA LYS A 379 -0.39 30.21 0.54
C LYS A 379 0.84 30.62 -0.28
N ASP A 380 1.55 31.66 0.11
CA ASP A 380 2.78 32.08 -0.56
C ASP A 380 3.95 31.13 -0.21
N HIS A 381 3.97 30.60 1.03
CA HIS A 381 4.87 29.52 1.40
C HIS A 381 4.60 28.26 0.57
N GLY A 382 3.34 27.92 0.36
CA GLY A 382 2.96 26.78 -0.47
C GLY A 382 3.42 26.92 -1.91
N LYS A 383 3.27 28.10 -2.52
CA LYS A 383 3.69 28.37 -3.90
C LYS A 383 5.21 28.29 -4.10
N ASN A 384 5.99 28.65 -3.09
CA ASN A 384 7.44 28.68 -3.18
C ASN A 384 8.16 27.49 -2.52
N LEU A 385 7.41 26.52 -1.97
CA LEU A 385 7.95 25.35 -1.25
C LEU A 385 9.05 24.65 -2.03
N ILE A 386 8.78 24.26 -3.27
CA ILE A 386 9.74 23.51 -4.11
C ILE A 386 10.99 24.35 -4.36
N HIS A 387 10.83 25.65 -4.69
CA HIS A 387 11.95 26.55 -4.92
C HIS A 387 12.83 26.70 -3.67
N LYS A 388 12.18 26.82 -2.49
CA LYS A 388 12.88 26.89 -1.20
C LYS A 388 13.72 25.63 -0.98
N LEU A 389 13.11 24.44 -1.11
CA LEU A 389 13.82 23.16 -0.92
C LEU A 389 15.01 23.01 -1.89
N ILE A 390 14.87 23.45 -3.14
CA ILE A 390 15.96 23.42 -4.13
C ILE A 390 17.08 24.38 -3.74
N LEU A 391 16.75 25.64 -3.41
CA LEU A 391 17.73 26.65 -3.04
C LEU A 391 18.52 26.29 -1.77
N GLU A 392 17.87 25.59 -0.84
CA GLU A 392 18.49 25.11 0.39
C GLU A 392 19.23 23.76 0.22
N GLY A 393 19.21 23.18 -0.99
CA GLY A 393 19.83 21.87 -1.26
C GLY A 393 19.14 20.69 -0.56
N ARG A 394 17.88 20.85 -0.17
CA ARG A 394 17.09 19.88 0.61
C ARG A 394 16.24 18.95 -0.25
N LEU A 395 16.22 19.09 -1.56
CA LEU A 395 15.45 18.25 -2.48
C LEU A 395 16.39 17.59 -3.49
N THR A 396 16.44 16.27 -3.47
CA THR A 396 17.27 15.46 -4.36
C THR A 396 16.44 14.40 -5.06
N VAL A 397 16.61 14.27 -6.39
CA VAL A 397 16.10 13.13 -7.19
C VAL A 397 17.32 12.39 -7.71
N GLN A 398 17.51 11.16 -7.24
CA GLN A 398 18.76 10.42 -7.40
C GLN A 398 18.50 9.03 -8.01
N GLU A 399 19.26 8.69 -9.05
CA GLU A 399 19.35 7.33 -9.53
C GLU A 399 20.08 6.44 -8.52
N ILE A 400 19.54 5.24 -8.26
CA ILE A 400 20.19 4.25 -7.43
C ILE A 400 20.35 2.94 -8.20
N ASN A 401 21.55 2.38 -8.13
CA ASN A 401 21.89 1.08 -8.71
C ASN A 401 22.21 0.11 -7.57
N PHE A 402 21.52 -1.03 -7.56
CA PHE A 402 21.84 -2.10 -6.62
C PHE A 402 22.83 -3.04 -7.27
N PRO A 403 23.83 -3.53 -6.53
CA PRO A 403 24.77 -4.52 -7.05
C PRO A 403 24.00 -5.79 -7.47
N THR A 404 24.40 -6.36 -8.56
CA THR A 404 23.89 -7.66 -9.02
C THR A 404 24.51 -8.78 -8.17
N GLN A 405 23.91 -9.99 -8.20
CA GLN A 405 24.49 -11.13 -7.48
C GLN A 405 25.94 -11.46 -7.93
N SER A 406 26.29 -11.11 -9.16
CA SER A 406 27.66 -11.26 -9.66
C SER A 406 28.64 -10.27 -9.03
N ASP A 407 28.20 -9.13 -8.56
CA ASP A 407 29.04 -8.08 -7.96
C ASP A 407 29.33 -8.34 -6.47
N ILE A 408 28.69 -9.34 -5.86
CA ILE A 408 28.81 -9.67 -4.42
C ILE A 408 29.78 -10.83 -4.16
N VAL A 409 30.31 -11.49 -5.21
CA VAL A 409 31.09 -12.72 -5.12
C VAL A 409 32.62 -12.45 -5.18
N ASP A 410 33.09 -11.22 -5.08
CA ASP A 410 34.49 -10.86 -4.93
C ASP A 410 34.79 -10.40 -3.45
#